data_c929ad26c32ca6d4aa68186aa7246053
#
_entry.id   c929ad26c32ca6d4aa68186aa7246053
#
_cell.length_a   1.000
_cell.length_b   1.000
_cell.length_c   1.000
_cell.angle_alpha   90.00
_cell.angle_beta   90.00
_cell.angle_gamma   90.00
#
_symmetry.space_group_name_H-M   'P 1'
#
loop_
_entity.id
_entity.type
_entity.pdbx_description
1 polymer ?
#
loop_
_entity_poly.entity_id
_entity_poly.type
_entity_poly.pdbx_seq_one_letter_code
_entity_poly.pdbx_strand_id
1 'polypeptide(L)'
;MGRLAWLSGGWLRLPGAVIRWTALLLGAIAFPWLFSLAISLVRPPHDQSWLAYYLAVGRDAITNAQQFMLAVVFLPHQAVVSADAILRTLYRLFISYRKLIEWQTASQVERSEGRGSQLEVWRKMWPVTALCLVLGVAIGLHVTAGRAASPDDRFLFIMGTLPLVLVWFASPSIASALSRSAILGEVHLTEAERQASMRYAKLHWMYFEKFVTEETQWLAPDNFQEDPEPVLAFRTSPTNIGLQLLSTVSATDLGFITRSDMIDRVEKVFRSLERMRRFHGHFFNWYDLGDLRVLEPAYVSTVDSGNFAGHLIALKQACFEMMKDPSCSDADAKRLRAVAERAHAYAVEMDFRVLYDDKRKLLTIGYHIGSNTVDNSCYDLLASESRLASFMAVAKDDVSVD
;
A
#
# COMPACT_ATOMS: atom_id res chain seq x y z
N MET A 1 27.23 2.43 -2.58
CA MET A 1 28.62 2.86 -2.84
C MET A 1 29.64 1.77 -2.54
N GLY A 2 29.72 1.24 -1.33
CA GLY A 2 30.75 0.27 -0.94
C GLY A 2 30.92 -0.93 -1.88
N ARG A 3 29.81 -1.53 -2.34
CA ARG A 3 29.83 -2.70 -3.25
C ARG A 3 30.50 -2.42 -4.60
N LEU A 4 30.22 -1.26 -5.20
CA LEU A 4 30.81 -0.86 -6.48
C LEU A 4 32.31 -0.48 -6.31
N ALA A 5 32.66 0.24 -5.25
CA ALA A 5 34.05 0.59 -4.93
C ALA A 5 34.90 -0.65 -4.64
N TRP A 6 34.32 -1.65 -3.97
CA TRP A 6 34.97 -2.94 -3.75
C TRP A 6 35.26 -3.69 -5.04
N LEU A 7 34.27 -3.68 -5.96
CA LEU A 7 34.42 -4.37 -7.24
C LEU A 7 35.45 -3.71 -8.14
N SER A 8 35.38 -2.40 -8.32
CA SER A 8 36.36 -1.65 -9.14
C SER A 8 37.78 -1.68 -8.50
N GLY A 9 37.86 -1.62 -7.18
CA GLY A 9 39.10 -1.79 -6.44
C GLY A 9 39.69 -3.19 -6.60
N GLY A 10 38.83 -4.23 -6.52
CA GLY A 10 39.22 -5.62 -6.75
C GLY A 10 39.73 -5.86 -8.17
N TRP A 11 39.16 -5.21 -9.16
CA TRP A 11 39.57 -5.34 -10.56
C TRP A 11 40.90 -4.65 -10.86
N LEU A 12 41.18 -3.50 -10.27
CA LEU A 12 42.27 -2.63 -10.69
C LEU A 12 43.45 -2.64 -9.71
N ARG A 13 43.26 -3.04 -8.45
CA ARG A 13 44.26 -2.84 -7.40
C ARG A 13 44.56 -4.05 -6.52
N LEU A 14 43.62 -4.99 -6.36
CA LEU A 14 43.81 -6.11 -5.45
C LEU A 14 44.45 -7.31 -6.15
N PRO A 15 45.34 -8.03 -5.45
CA PRO A 15 45.99 -9.23 -6.02
C PRO A 15 44.99 -10.36 -6.20
N GLY A 16 45.16 -11.17 -7.24
CA GLY A 16 44.35 -12.34 -7.55
C GLY A 16 43.47 -12.18 -8.81
N ALA A 17 42.91 -13.29 -9.24
CA ALA A 17 42.10 -13.31 -10.43
C ALA A 17 40.80 -12.49 -10.27
N VAL A 18 40.54 -11.58 -11.20
CA VAL A 18 39.37 -10.68 -11.23
C VAL A 18 38.06 -11.45 -11.07
N ILE A 19 37.97 -12.62 -11.66
CA ILE A 19 36.77 -13.48 -11.59
C ILE A 19 36.45 -13.88 -10.15
N ARG A 20 37.45 -14.03 -9.28
CA ARG A 20 37.21 -14.35 -7.86
C ARG A 20 36.59 -13.20 -7.11
N TRP A 21 37.01 -11.96 -7.36
CA TRP A 21 36.43 -10.76 -6.74
C TRP A 21 35.00 -10.51 -7.23
N THR A 22 34.75 -10.73 -8.53
CA THR A 22 33.41 -10.66 -9.10
C THR A 22 32.49 -11.72 -8.50
N ALA A 23 32.93 -12.96 -8.44
CA ALA A 23 32.17 -14.06 -7.85
C ALA A 23 31.90 -13.85 -6.36
N LEU A 24 32.89 -13.37 -5.60
CA LEU A 24 32.70 -13.06 -4.17
C LEU A 24 31.67 -11.97 -3.94
N LEU A 25 31.66 -10.91 -4.74
CA LEU A 25 30.68 -9.85 -4.62
C LEU A 25 29.27 -10.33 -5.02
N LEU A 26 29.15 -11.01 -6.16
CA LEU A 26 27.86 -11.56 -6.58
C LEU A 26 27.35 -12.58 -5.56
N GLY A 27 28.22 -13.41 -5.02
CA GLY A 27 27.90 -14.32 -3.93
C GLY A 27 27.40 -13.60 -2.67
N ALA A 28 28.07 -12.50 -2.28
CA ALA A 28 27.66 -11.71 -1.12
C ALA A 28 26.30 -11.03 -1.32
N ILE A 29 25.96 -10.63 -2.55
CA ILE A 29 24.63 -10.07 -2.87
C ILE A 29 23.57 -11.18 -2.87
N ALA A 30 23.89 -12.36 -3.40
CA ALA A 30 22.97 -13.49 -3.49
C ALA A 30 22.78 -14.24 -2.16
N PHE A 31 23.76 -14.13 -1.22
CA PHE A 31 23.81 -14.93 -0.01
C PHE A 31 22.52 -14.92 0.83
N PRO A 32 21.88 -13.77 1.13
CA PRO A 32 20.66 -13.76 1.93
C PRO A 32 19.52 -14.56 1.27
N TRP A 33 19.38 -14.45 -0.04
CA TRP A 33 18.39 -15.20 -0.81
C TRP A 33 18.72 -16.70 -0.85
N LEU A 34 19.96 -17.07 -1.17
CA LEU A 34 20.37 -18.48 -1.23
C LEU A 34 20.23 -19.17 0.14
N PHE A 35 20.56 -18.44 1.22
CA PHE A 35 20.39 -18.93 2.58
C PHE A 35 18.92 -19.14 2.95
N SER A 36 18.04 -18.15 2.63
CA SER A 36 16.60 -18.28 2.84
C SER A 36 16.01 -19.45 2.04
N LEU A 37 16.40 -19.59 0.77
CA LEU A 37 15.98 -20.70 -0.08
C LEU A 37 16.41 -22.05 0.49
N ALA A 38 17.67 -22.16 0.94
CA ALA A 38 18.17 -23.39 1.55
C ALA A 38 17.36 -23.79 2.80
N ILE A 39 17.03 -22.83 3.67
CA ILE A 39 16.19 -23.10 4.84
C ILE A 39 14.78 -23.54 4.42
N SER A 40 14.18 -22.88 3.43
CA SER A 40 12.83 -23.22 2.94
C SER A 40 12.77 -24.63 2.34
N LEU A 41 13.87 -25.08 1.72
CA LEU A 41 13.93 -26.46 1.17
C LEU A 41 14.04 -27.54 2.26
N VAL A 42 14.64 -27.21 3.42
CA VAL A 42 14.91 -28.18 4.50
C VAL A 42 13.77 -28.26 5.53
N ARG A 43 13.01 -27.19 5.70
CA ARG A 43 11.96 -27.09 6.74
C ARG A 43 10.58 -26.77 6.16
N PRO A 44 9.89 -27.75 5.55
CA PRO A 44 8.52 -27.56 5.15
C PRO A 44 7.61 -27.44 6.40
N PRO A 45 6.61 -26.55 6.39
CA PRO A 45 5.64 -26.46 7.47
C PRO A 45 4.73 -27.70 7.52
N HIS A 46 4.19 -28.00 8.70
CA HIS A 46 3.36 -29.19 8.93
C HIS A 46 1.88 -28.98 8.56
N ASP A 47 1.48 -27.73 8.31
CA ASP A 47 0.09 -27.30 8.13
C ASP A 47 -0.36 -27.15 6.66
N GLN A 48 0.54 -27.40 5.70
CA GLN A 48 0.28 -27.26 4.26
C GLN A 48 0.61 -28.51 3.47
N SER A 49 -0.04 -28.69 2.31
CA SER A 49 0.34 -29.77 1.40
C SER A 49 1.74 -29.52 0.81
N TRP A 50 2.54 -30.56 0.75
CA TRP A 50 3.93 -30.49 0.25
C TRP A 50 4.00 -29.89 -1.16
N LEU A 51 3.08 -30.28 -2.04
CA LEU A 51 3.03 -29.75 -3.40
C LEU A 51 2.77 -28.23 -3.44
N ALA A 52 1.79 -27.76 -2.68
CA ALA A 52 1.48 -26.32 -2.60
C ALA A 52 2.65 -25.53 -2.03
N TYR A 53 3.30 -26.06 -1.00
CA TYR A 53 4.48 -25.46 -0.39
C TYR A 53 5.64 -25.32 -1.38
N TYR A 54 6.06 -26.40 -2.05
CA TYR A 54 7.20 -26.34 -2.98
C TYR A 54 6.89 -25.55 -4.24
N LEU A 55 5.64 -25.45 -4.69
CA LEU A 55 5.25 -24.54 -5.74
C LEU A 55 5.39 -23.07 -5.30
N ALA A 56 5.04 -22.75 -4.06
CA ALA A 56 5.25 -21.42 -3.50
C ALA A 56 6.75 -21.08 -3.38
N VAL A 57 7.55 -21.99 -2.81
CA VAL A 57 9.02 -21.85 -2.72
C VAL A 57 9.64 -21.66 -4.11
N GLY A 58 9.14 -22.37 -5.12
CA GLY A 58 9.60 -22.19 -6.51
C GLY A 58 9.29 -20.80 -7.08
N ARG A 59 8.09 -20.27 -6.83
CA ARG A 59 7.72 -18.90 -7.24
C ARG A 59 8.58 -17.87 -6.52
N ASP A 60 8.78 -18.02 -5.22
CA ASP A 60 9.62 -17.13 -4.43
C ASP A 60 11.08 -17.18 -4.90
N ALA A 61 11.60 -18.36 -5.24
CA ALA A 61 12.94 -18.51 -5.79
C ALA A 61 13.11 -17.75 -7.12
N ILE A 62 12.13 -17.84 -8.02
CA ILE A 62 12.12 -17.09 -9.29
C ILE A 62 12.07 -15.58 -9.02
N THR A 63 11.18 -15.13 -8.14
CA THR A 63 11.06 -13.70 -7.79
C THR A 63 12.38 -13.16 -7.19
N ASN A 64 12.97 -13.89 -6.26
CA ASN A 64 14.24 -13.50 -5.65
C ASN A 64 15.40 -13.52 -6.67
N ALA A 65 15.41 -14.47 -7.61
CA ALA A 65 16.40 -14.48 -8.69
C ALA A 65 16.26 -13.25 -9.60
N GLN A 66 15.03 -12.86 -9.94
CA GLN A 66 14.76 -11.62 -10.70
C GLN A 66 15.23 -10.38 -9.94
N GLN A 67 14.94 -10.29 -8.63
CA GLN A 67 15.39 -9.19 -7.78
C GLN A 67 16.92 -9.13 -7.69
N PHE A 68 17.59 -10.28 -7.56
CA PHE A 68 19.05 -10.37 -7.58
C PHE A 68 19.62 -9.84 -8.91
N MET A 69 19.06 -10.29 -10.04
CA MET A 69 19.49 -9.81 -11.36
C MET A 69 19.31 -8.29 -11.51
N LEU A 70 18.18 -7.75 -11.09
CA LEU A 70 17.93 -6.30 -11.11
C LEU A 70 18.88 -5.54 -10.16
N ALA A 71 19.18 -6.09 -8.98
CA ALA A 71 20.15 -5.51 -8.06
C ALA A 71 21.55 -5.42 -8.67
N VAL A 72 21.95 -6.42 -9.45
CA VAL A 72 23.22 -6.42 -10.19
C VAL A 72 23.18 -5.41 -11.34
N VAL A 73 22.12 -5.39 -12.14
CA VAL A 73 21.93 -4.46 -13.27
C VAL A 73 21.98 -3.00 -12.81
N PHE A 74 21.31 -2.67 -11.72
CA PHE A 74 21.21 -1.30 -11.21
C PHE A 74 22.24 -0.94 -10.15
N LEU A 75 23.24 -1.79 -9.89
CA LEU A 75 24.29 -1.54 -8.88
C LEU A 75 24.99 -0.18 -9.06
N PRO A 76 25.42 0.25 -10.28
CA PRO A 76 26.03 1.56 -10.48
C PRO A 76 25.04 2.71 -10.25
N HIS A 77 23.78 2.52 -10.65
CA HIS A 77 22.74 3.53 -10.42
C HIS A 77 22.49 3.75 -8.93
N GLN A 78 22.34 2.68 -8.17
CA GLN A 78 22.21 2.74 -6.71
C GLN A 78 23.43 3.41 -6.06
N ALA A 79 24.64 3.14 -6.58
CA ALA A 79 25.85 3.78 -6.08
C ALA A 79 25.86 5.29 -6.35
N VAL A 80 25.46 5.73 -7.54
CA VAL A 80 25.36 7.14 -7.91
C VAL A 80 24.31 7.86 -7.07
N VAL A 81 23.12 7.30 -6.94
CA VAL A 81 22.03 7.89 -6.13
C VAL A 81 22.42 7.99 -4.66
N SER A 82 23.05 6.93 -4.11
CA SER A 82 23.55 6.95 -2.73
C SER A 82 24.65 8.01 -2.53
N ALA A 83 25.53 8.17 -3.50
CA ALA A 83 26.58 9.19 -3.46
C ALA A 83 25.97 10.60 -3.44
N ASP A 84 25.05 10.86 -4.36
CA ASP A 84 24.35 12.14 -4.45
C ASP A 84 23.60 12.46 -3.14
N ALA A 85 22.87 11.48 -2.60
CA ALA A 85 22.14 11.64 -1.34
C ALA A 85 23.10 11.96 -0.17
N ILE A 86 24.22 11.24 -0.05
CA ILE A 86 25.23 11.47 1.00
C ILE A 86 25.83 12.86 0.85
N LEU A 87 26.29 13.22 -0.36
CA LEU A 87 26.92 14.52 -0.62
C LEU A 87 25.96 15.69 -0.36
N ARG A 88 24.70 15.59 -0.83
CA ARG A 88 23.68 16.62 -0.56
C ARG A 88 23.38 16.73 0.93
N THR A 89 23.26 15.62 1.63
CA THR A 89 23.01 15.63 3.07
C THR A 89 24.18 16.27 3.84
N LEU A 90 25.42 15.89 3.53
CA LEU A 90 26.59 16.50 4.15
C LEU A 90 26.69 18.01 3.84
N TYR A 91 26.47 18.40 2.59
CA TYR A 91 26.42 19.81 2.21
C TYR A 91 25.34 20.60 2.95
N ARG A 92 24.12 20.02 3.04
CA ARG A 92 23.01 20.65 3.76
C ARG A 92 23.28 20.74 5.27
N LEU A 93 23.89 19.70 5.84
CA LEU A 93 24.16 19.62 7.28
C LEU A 93 25.29 20.55 7.71
N PHE A 94 26.39 20.65 6.94
CA PHE A 94 27.60 21.34 7.36
C PHE A 94 27.83 22.71 6.70
N ILE A 95 27.17 22.98 5.55
CA ILE A 95 27.45 24.18 4.77
C ILE A 95 26.21 25.06 4.62
N SER A 96 25.10 24.54 4.09
CA SER A 96 23.96 25.40 3.74
C SER A 96 22.93 25.59 4.86
N TYR A 97 22.82 24.65 5.79
CA TYR A 97 21.85 24.61 6.90
C TYR A 97 20.39 24.83 6.46
N ARG A 98 20.07 24.55 5.17
CA ARG A 98 18.75 24.77 4.56
C ARG A 98 18.23 23.48 3.96
N LYS A 99 16.89 23.35 3.90
CA LYS A 99 16.19 22.19 3.27
C LYS A 99 16.64 20.85 3.85
N LEU A 100 16.80 20.75 5.17
CA LEU A 100 17.22 19.54 5.85
C LEU A 100 16.17 18.42 5.74
N ILE A 101 14.89 18.81 5.69
CA ILE A 101 13.76 17.89 5.50
C ILE A 101 13.06 18.33 4.20
N GLU A 102 13.44 17.74 3.07
CA GLU A 102 12.77 17.90 1.80
C GLU A 102 12.29 16.52 1.36
N TRP A 103 11.00 16.31 1.49
CA TRP A 103 10.37 15.04 1.15
C TRP A 103 9.36 15.23 0.02
N GLN A 104 9.42 14.34 -0.96
CA GLN A 104 8.47 14.29 -2.06
C GLN A 104 7.74 12.95 -2.02
N THR A 105 6.42 12.97 -2.18
CA THR A 105 5.64 11.74 -2.24
C THR A 105 5.94 10.98 -3.53
N ALA A 106 5.83 9.65 -3.51
CA ALA A 106 5.97 8.83 -4.71
C ALA A 106 5.01 9.30 -5.82
N SER A 107 3.79 9.71 -5.47
CA SER A 107 2.80 10.23 -6.42
C SER A 107 3.18 11.60 -7.00
N GLN A 108 3.86 12.46 -6.24
CA GLN A 108 4.40 13.73 -6.78
C GLN A 108 5.53 13.48 -7.77
N VAL A 109 6.44 12.56 -7.42
CA VAL A 109 7.54 12.16 -8.32
C VAL A 109 6.95 11.56 -9.60
N GLU A 110 5.99 10.64 -9.50
CA GLU A 110 5.34 10.02 -10.65
C GLU A 110 4.62 11.04 -11.55
N ARG A 111 3.91 12.01 -10.97
CA ARG A 111 3.26 13.11 -11.73
C ARG A 111 4.27 14.05 -12.36
N SER A 112 5.37 14.38 -11.66
CA SER A 112 6.41 15.28 -12.17
C SER A 112 7.26 14.62 -13.27
N GLU A 113 7.40 13.30 -13.21
CA GLU A 113 8.21 12.54 -14.16
C GLU A 113 7.45 12.18 -15.45
N GLY A 114 6.12 12.20 -15.44
CA GLY A 114 5.27 11.90 -16.58
C GLY A 114 5.55 10.50 -17.18
N ARG A 115 5.00 10.20 -18.34
CA ARG A 115 5.40 9.04 -19.16
C ARG A 115 6.71 9.36 -19.89
N GLY A 116 7.83 9.32 -19.17
CA GLY A 116 9.15 9.66 -19.69
C GLY A 116 9.49 8.83 -20.94
N SER A 117 9.96 9.50 -21.99
CA SER A 117 10.49 8.82 -23.17
C SER A 117 11.77 8.04 -22.80
N GLN A 118 12.13 7.03 -23.58
CA GLN A 118 13.40 6.31 -23.37
C GLN A 118 14.59 7.26 -23.28
N LEU A 119 14.57 8.33 -24.04
CA LEU A 119 15.62 9.36 -24.05
C LEU A 119 15.72 10.11 -22.70
N GLU A 120 14.59 10.36 -22.04
CA GLU A 120 14.60 11.00 -20.72
C GLU A 120 15.21 10.09 -19.64
N VAL A 121 14.94 8.78 -19.69
CA VAL A 121 15.57 7.81 -18.77
C VAL A 121 17.08 7.81 -18.97
N TRP A 122 17.58 7.78 -20.22
CA TRP A 122 19.00 7.90 -20.54
C TRP A 122 19.60 9.21 -20.04
N ARG A 123 18.90 10.33 -20.23
CA ARG A 123 19.31 11.63 -19.73
C ARG A 123 19.37 11.71 -18.22
N LYS A 124 18.45 11.09 -17.48
CA LYS A 124 18.46 11.01 -16.02
C LYS A 124 19.58 10.08 -15.50
N MET A 125 19.85 9.01 -16.20
CA MET A 125 20.86 8.02 -15.82
C MET A 125 22.24 8.29 -16.47
N TRP A 126 22.48 9.48 -17.07
CA TRP A 126 23.76 9.82 -17.69
C TRP A 126 25.01 9.59 -16.79
N PRO A 127 24.96 9.77 -15.45
CA PRO A 127 26.16 9.53 -14.63
C PRO A 127 26.55 8.05 -14.60
N VAL A 128 25.57 7.14 -14.73
CA VAL A 128 25.82 5.69 -14.85
C VAL A 128 26.51 5.38 -16.18
N THR A 129 26.03 5.97 -17.26
CA THR A 129 26.62 5.81 -18.59
C THR A 129 28.06 6.33 -18.63
N ALA A 130 28.28 7.51 -18.06
CA ALA A 130 29.64 8.09 -17.95
C ALA A 130 30.56 7.19 -17.11
N LEU A 131 30.09 6.67 -15.98
CA LEU A 131 30.84 5.74 -15.14
C LEU A 131 31.20 4.46 -15.90
N CYS A 132 30.28 3.89 -16.66
CA CYS A 132 30.53 2.69 -17.49
C CYS A 132 31.57 2.96 -18.57
N LEU A 133 31.57 4.13 -19.21
CA LEU A 133 32.58 4.52 -20.18
C LEU A 133 33.97 4.66 -19.54
N VAL A 134 34.04 5.30 -18.38
CA VAL A 134 35.32 5.43 -17.63
C VAL A 134 35.85 4.05 -17.25
N LEU A 135 34.98 3.16 -16.74
CA LEU A 135 35.38 1.79 -16.42
C LEU A 135 35.83 1.01 -17.66
N GLY A 136 35.11 1.17 -18.79
CA GLY A 136 35.49 0.52 -20.05
C GLY A 136 36.87 0.97 -20.55
N VAL A 137 37.15 2.28 -20.49
CA VAL A 137 38.48 2.84 -20.83
C VAL A 137 39.53 2.32 -19.84
N ALA A 138 39.25 2.31 -18.55
CA ALA A 138 40.22 1.77 -17.55
C ALA A 138 40.55 0.29 -17.76
N ILE A 139 39.51 -0.51 -18.12
CA ILE A 139 39.68 -1.92 -18.50
C ILE A 139 40.57 -2.03 -19.75
N GLY A 140 40.25 -1.25 -20.79
CA GLY A 140 41.04 -1.23 -22.03
C GLY A 140 42.50 -0.86 -21.79
N LEU A 141 42.77 0.18 -21.01
CA LEU A 141 44.15 0.59 -20.64
C LEU A 141 44.85 -0.48 -19.81
N HIS A 142 44.14 -1.15 -18.90
CA HIS A 142 44.76 -2.21 -18.09
C HIS A 142 45.20 -3.40 -18.94
N VAL A 143 44.37 -3.78 -19.92
CA VAL A 143 44.67 -4.86 -20.86
C VAL A 143 45.79 -4.49 -21.83
N THR A 144 45.81 -3.26 -22.38
CA THR A 144 46.79 -2.82 -23.36
C THR A 144 48.15 -2.45 -22.73
N ALA A 145 48.15 -1.89 -21.49
CA ALA A 145 49.40 -1.54 -20.78
C ALA A 145 50.22 -2.75 -20.29
N GLY A 146 49.82 -3.97 -20.67
CA GLY A 146 50.58 -5.18 -20.38
C GLY A 146 50.62 -5.61 -18.90
N ARG A 147 49.75 -5.06 -18.07
CA ARG A 147 49.66 -5.43 -16.64
C ARG A 147 49.07 -6.83 -16.43
N ALA A 148 48.37 -7.39 -17.42
CA ALA A 148 48.01 -8.81 -17.45
C ALA A 148 49.16 -9.62 -18.03
N ALA A 149 49.75 -10.48 -17.23
CA ALA A 149 51.03 -11.13 -17.50
C ALA A 149 50.98 -12.19 -18.62
N SER A 150 49.83 -12.76 -18.91
CA SER A 150 49.63 -13.80 -19.95
C SER A 150 48.37 -13.57 -20.78
N PRO A 151 48.28 -14.19 -21.98
CA PRO A 151 47.04 -14.15 -22.78
C PRO A 151 45.82 -14.70 -22.02
N ASP A 152 45.99 -15.73 -21.21
CA ASP A 152 44.91 -16.33 -20.41
C ASP A 152 44.45 -15.39 -19.30
N ASP A 153 45.36 -14.63 -18.68
CA ASP A 153 44.99 -13.61 -17.71
C ASP A 153 44.19 -12.49 -18.32
N ARG A 154 44.50 -12.08 -19.55
CA ARG A 154 43.74 -11.07 -20.32
C ARG A 154 42.32 -11.55 -20.62
N PHE A 155 42.20 -12.80 -21.06
CA PHE A 155 40.89 -13.40 -21.35
C PHE A 155 40.01 -13.46 -20.08
N LEU A 156 40.56 -13.98 -19.00
CA LEU A 156 39.84 -14.07 -17.71
C LEU A 156 39.47 -12.69 -17.15
N PHE A 157 40.32 -11.68 -17.34
CA PHE A 157 40.05 -10.30 -16.94
C PHE A 157 38.90 -9.74 -17.74
N ILE A 158 38.89 -9.88 -19.06
CA ILE A 158 37.81 -9.42 -19.93
C ILE A 158 36.51 -10.14 -19.59
N MET A 159 36.51 -11.45 -19.45
CA MET A 159 35.31 -12.25 -19.13
C MET A 159 34.73 -11.92 -17.75
N GLY A 160 35.57 -11.56 -16.79
CA GLY A 160 35.12 -11.18 -15.45
C GLY A 160 34.59 -9.75 -15.32
N THR A 161 34.90 -8.85 -16.27
CA THR A 161 34.56 -7.42 -16.18
C THR A 161 33.62 -6.94 -17.25
N LEU A 162 33.90 -7.23 -18.51
CA LEU A 162 33.18 -6.66 -19.66
C LEU A 162 31.69 -6.96 -19.68
N PRO A 163 31.24 -8.20 -19.38
CA PRO A 163 29.78 -8.49 -19.37
C PRO A 163 29.01 -7.63 -18.38
N LEU A 164 29.57 -7.39 -17.19
CA LEU A 164 28.95 -6.54 -16.18
C LEU A 164 28.87 -5.08 -16.64
N VAL A 165 29.98 -4.55 -17.20
CA VAL A 165 30.00 -3.16 -17.69
C VAL A 165 29.02 -2.97 -18.85
N LEU A 166 28.87 -3.95 -19.72
CA LEU A 166 27.87 -3.90 -20.82
C LEU A 166 26.43 -3.92 -20.27
N VAL A 167 26.14 -4.78 -19.31
CA VAL A 167 24.83 -4.82 -18.63
C VAL A 167 24.55 -3.52 -17.91
N TRP A 168 25.51 -2.93 -17.23
CA TRP A 168 25.39 -1.63 -16.58
C TRP A 168 25.18 -0.49 -17.56
N PHE A 169 25.88 -0.50 -18.68
CA PHE A 169 25.67 0.46 -19.76
C PHE A 169 24.25 0.36 -20.35
N ALA A 170 23.71 -0.86 -20.49
CA ALA A 170 22.35 -1.10 -20.96
C ALA A 170 21.27 -0.79 -19.90
N SER A 171 21.64 -0.56 -18.63
CA SER A 171 20.69 -0.38 -17.52
C SER A 171 19.63 0.71 -17.73
N PRO A 172 19.89 1.88 -18.41
CA PRO A 172 18.83 2.85 -18.71
C PRO A 172 17.76 2.30 -19.66
N SER A 173 18.15 1.48 -20.65
CA SER A 173 17.18 0.83 -21.54
C SER A 173 16.35 -0.22 -20.82
N ILE A 174 16.98 -0.99 -19.92
CA ILE A 174 16.28 -1.96 -19.07
C ILE A 174 15.31 -1.23 -18.14
N ALA A 175 15.72 -0.13 -17.51
CA ALA A 175 14.86 0.71 -16.68
C ALA A 175 13.65 1.23 -17.48
N SER A 176 13.88 1.77 -18.68
CA SER A 176 12.81 2.23 -19.57
C SER A 176 11.82 1.13 -19.95
N ALA A 177 12.32 -0.08 -20.21
CA ALA A 177 11.48 -1.23 -20.55
C ALA A 177 10.61 -1.68 -19.36
N LEU A 178 11.19 -1.71 -18.17
CA LEU A 178 10.49 -2.09 -16.93
C LEU A 178 9.48 -1.03 -16.47
N SER A 179 9.78 0.26 -16.74
CA SER A 179 8.91 1.38 -16.37
C SER A 179 7.75 1.59 -17.35
N ARG A 180 7.71 0.86 -18.45
CA ARG A 180 6.54 0.88 -19.32
C ARG A 180 5.36 0.35 -18.53
N SER A 181 4.35 1.21 -18.36
CA SER A 181 3.07 0.79 -17.82
C SER A 181 2.65 -0.47 -18.59
N ALA A 182 2.58 -1.60 -17.90
CA ALA A 182 1.83 -2.71 -18.44
C ALA A 182 0.42 -2.14 -18.62
N ILE A 183 0.03 -1.86 -19.89
CA ILE A 183 -1.37 -1.74 -20.20
C ILE A 183 -1.90 -3.12 -19.85
N LEU A 184 -2.37 -3.26 -18.61
CA LEU A 184 -3.21 -4.39 -18.26
C LEU A 184 -4.34 -4.29 -19.27
N GLY A 185 -4.29 -5.11 -20.32
CA GLY A 185 -5.42 -5.29 -21.22
C GLY A 185 -6.63 -5.50 -20.34
N GLU A 186 -7.80 -5.08 -20.75
CA GLU A 186 -9.02 -5.35 -20.00
C GLU A 186 -8.95 -6.81 -19.55
N VAL A 187 -8.95 -7.00 -18.22
CA VAL A 187 -8.91 -8.33 -17.63
C VAL A 187 -10.24 -8.97 -17.98
N HIS A 188 -10.28 -9.72 -19.06
CA HIS A 188 -11.44 -10.50 -19.42
C HIS A 188 -11.49 -11.72 -18.51
N LEU A 189 -12.33 -11.62 -17.48
CA LEU A 189 -12.62 -12.77 -16.61
C LEU A 189 -13.29 -13.85 -17.47
N THR A 190 -12.81 -15.07 -17.35
CA THR A 190 -13.52 -16.23 -17.85
C THR A 190 -14.87 -16.35 -17.15
N GLU A 191 -15.84 -17.02 -17.78
CA GLU A 191 -17.14 -17.24 -17.14
C GLU A 191 -17.04 -17.97 -15.81
N ALA A 192 -16.11 -18.93 -15.69
CA ALA A 192 -15.83 -19.64 -14.45
C ALA A 192 -15.29 -18.71 -13.33
N GLU A 193 -14.37 -17.80 -13.66
CA GLU A 193 -13.84 -16.82 -12.73
C GLU A 193 -14.92 -15.81 -12.31
N ARG A 194 -15.76 -15.37 -13.26
CA ARG A 194 -16.89 -14.49 -12.96
C ARG A 194 -17.88 -15.13 -12.01
N GLN A 195 -18.25 -16.39 -12.24
CA GLN A 195 -19.15 -17.15 -11.35
C GLN A 195 -18.53 -17.39 -9.98
N ALA A 196 -17.23 -17.70 -9.91
CA ALA A 196 -16.52 -17.83 -8.65
C ALA A 196 -16.53 -16.51 -7.86
N SER A 197 -16.25 -15.38 -8.52
CA SER A 197 -16.27 -14.04 -7.89
C SER A 197 -17.66 -13.69 -7.38
N MET A 198 -18.71 -13.95 -8.16
CA MET A 198 -20.10 -13.74 -7.75
C MET A 198 -20.49 -14.62 -6.55
N ARG A 199 -20.02 -15.86 -6.53
CA ARG A 199 -20.23 -16.76 -5.38
C ARG A 199 -19.58 -16.23 -4.11
N TYR A 200 -18.32 -15.76 -4.18
CA TYR A 200 -17.66 -15.14 -3.03
C TYR A 200 -18.36 -13.85 -2.59
N ALA A 201 -18.76 -12.99 -3.51
CA ALA A 201 -19.53 -11.79 -3.16
C ALA A 201 -20.85 -12.14 -2.44
N LYS A 202 -21.57 -13.19 -2.90
CA LYS A 202 -22.78 -13.65 -2.23
C LYS A 202 -22.53 -14.20 -0.84
N LEU A 203 -21.43 -14.95 -0.63
CA LEU A 203 -21.05 -15.45 0.68
C LEU A 203 -20.77 -14.33 1.68
N HIS A 204 -20.09 -13.24 1.23
CA HIS A 204 -19.89 -12.06 2.08
C HIS A 204 -21.22 -11.35 2.39
N TRP A 205 -22.10 -11.21 1.40
CA TRP A 205 -23.42 -10.61 1.61
C TRP A 205 -24.28 -11.42 2.61
N MET A 206 -24.19 -12.75 2.60
CA MET A 206 -24.94 -13.61 3.50
C MET A 206 -24.68 -13.32 4.98
N TYR A 207 -23.51 -12.78 5.35
CA TYR A 207 -23.24 -12.32 6.71
C TYR A 207 -24.25 -11.25 7.14
N PHE A 208 -24.38 -10.20 6.33
CA PHE A 208 -25.32 -9.10 6.61
C PHE A 208 -26.78 -9.56 6.52
N GLU A 209 -27.10 -10.40 5.55
CA GLU A 209 -28.45 -10.95 5.39
C GLU A 209 -28.90 -11.78 6.59
N LYS A 210 -27.97 -12.57 7.18
CA LYS A 210 -28.24 -13.45 8.31
C LYS A 210 -28.24 -12.73 9.66
N PHE A 211 -27.32 -11.80 9.89
CA PHE A 211 -27.06 -11.26 11.21
C PHE A 211 -27.56 -9.83 11.44
N VAL A 212 -27.96 -9.10 10.39
CA VAL A 212 -28.57 -7.78 10.52
C VAL A 212 -30.08 -7.91 10.63
N THR A 213 -30.57 -8.00 11.86
CA THR A 213 -31.97 -8.30 12.20
C THR A 213 -32.54 -7.25 13.17
N GLU A 214 -33.81 -7.39 13.52
CA GLU A 214 -34.43 -6.56 14.56
C GLU A 214 -33.74 -6.74 15.92
N GLU A 215 -33.30 -7.95 16.25
CA GLU A 215 -32.59 -8.27 17.50
C GLU A 215 -31.26 -7.51 17.61
N THR A 216 -30.59 -7.29 16.48
CA THR A 216 -29.33 -6.52 16.41
C THR A 216 -29.60 -5.03 16.11
N GLN A 217 -30.83 -4.54 16.31
CA GLN A 217 -31.23 -3.15 16.01
C GLN A 217 -30.93 -2.74 14.55
N TRP A 218 -30.97 -3.69 13.61
CA TRP A 218 -30.64 -3.50 12.19
C TRP A 218 -29.21 -3.05 11.93
N LEU A 219 -28.28 -3.29 12.87
CA LEU A 219 -26.85 -2.99 12.76
C LEU A 219 -26.04 -4.28 12.67
N ALA A 220 -24.92 -4.22 11.93
CA ALA A 220 -24.03 -5.37 11.78
C ALA A 220 -23.30 -5.68 13.09
N PRO A 221 -23.34 -6.92 13.58
CA PRO A 221 -22.46 -7.39 14.65
C PRO A 221 -20.99 -7.26 14.27
N ASP A 222 -20.12 -7.32 15.26
CA ASP A 222 -18.67 -7.20 15.03
C ASP A 222 -18.12 -8.38 14.22
N ASN A 223 -18.39 -9.60 14.68
CA ASN A 223 -17.98 -10.81 14.00
C ASN A 223 -18.85 -11.99 14.40
N PHE A 224 -18.70 -13.10 13.67
CA PHE A 224 -19.26 -14.39 14.00
C PHE A 224 -18.13 -15.42 14.01
N GLN A 225 -17.87 -15.99 15.16
CA GLN A 225 -16.91 -17.08 15.33
C GLN A 225 -17.62 -18.41 15.10
N GLU A 226 -17.07 -19.28 14.27
CA GLU A 226 -17.64 -20.61 13.99
C GLU A 226 -17.02 -21.70 14.87
N ASP A 227 -15.73 -21.61 15.16
CA ASP A 227 -14.96 -22.62 15.88
C ASP A 227 -14.23 -21.97 17.07
N PRO A 228 -14.17 -22.59 18.26
CA PRO A 228 -14.68 -23.91 18.66
C PRO A 228 -16.19 -23.97 18.89
N GLU A 229 -16.86 -22.84 19.08
CA GLU A 229 -18.31 -22.73 19.27
C GLU A 229 -18.86 -21.56 18.45
N PRO A 230 -20.07 -21.71 17.85
CA PRO A 230 -20.70 -20.59 17.15
C PRO A 230 -21.05 -19.46 18.12
N VAL A 231 -20.33 -18.35 18.03
CA VAL A 231 -20.53 -17.15 18.88
C VAL A 231 -20.67 -15.91 18.02
N LEU A 232 -21.77 -15.19 18.18
CA LEU A 232 -21.97 -13.87 17.60
C LEU A 232 -21.49 -12.80 18.58
N ALA A 233 -20.53 -11.98 18.17
CA ALA A 233 -20.10 -10.82 18.96
C ALA A 233 -21.18 -9.73 18.91
N PHE A 234 -22.02 -9.67 19.95
CA PHE A 234 -23.25 -8.86 20.03
C PHE A 234 -22.95 -7.39 20.36
N ARG A 235 -22.02 -6.81 19.58
CA ARG A 235 -21.60 -5.42 19.62
C ARG A 235 -21.32 -4.91 18.22
N THR A 236 -21.30 -3.58 18.01
CA THR A 236 -21.00 -2.96 16.73
C THR A 236 -20.08 -1.76 16.89
N SER A 237 -19.41 -1.38 15.81
CA SER A 237 -18.56 -0.17 15.71
C SER A 237 -18.98 0.68 14.51
N PRO A 238 -18.56 1.97 14.45
CA PRO A 238 -18.83 2.82 13.30
C PRO A 238 -18.29 2.23 11.99
N THR A 239 -17.12 1.57 12.03
CA THR A 239 -16.56 0.86 10.86
C THR A 239 -17.47 -0.27 10.39
N ASN A 240 -17.98 -1.10 11.32
CA ASN A 240 -18.90 -2.19 10.97
C ASN A 240 -20.20 -1.68 10.33
N ILE A 241 -20.77 -0.60 10.88
CA ILE A 241 -21.96 0.04 10.32
C ILE A 241 -21.67 0.61 8.92
N GLY A 242 -20.55 1.27 8.74
CA GLY A 242 -20.12 1.81 7.46
C GLY A 242 -19.95 0.72 6.40
N LEU A 243 -19.31 -0.40 6.75
CA LEU A 243 -19.16 -1.58 5.88
C LEU A 243 -20.52 -2.20 5.53
N GLN A 244 -21.44 -2.29 6.49
CA GLN A 244 -22.82 -2.76 6.24
C GLN A 244 -23.51 -1.88 5.18
N LEU A 245 -23.41 -0.56 5.31
CA LEU A 245 -24.04 0.38 4.35
C LEU A 245 -23.48 0.19 2.93
N LEU A 246 -22.15 0.09 2.79
CA LEU A 246 -21.52 -0.14 1.47
C LEU A 246 -21.81 -1.54 0.93
N SER A 247 -21.85 -2.56 1.79
CA SER A 247 -22.23 -3.91 1.37
C SER A 247 -23.66 -3.97 0.87
N THR A 248 -24.56 -3.18 1.47
CA THR A 248 -25.97 -3.08 1.03
C THR A 248 -26.06 -2.43 -0.35
N VAL A 249 -25.27 -1.38 -0.63
CA VAL A 249 -25.14 -0.79 -1.98
C VAL A 249 -24.60 -1.82 -2.97
N SER A 250 -23.49 -2.49 -2.63
CA SER A 250 -22.88 -3.50 -3.50
C SER A 250 -23.81 -4.68 -3.78
N ALA A 251 -24.61 -5.10 -2.81
CA ALA A 251 -25.59 -6.16 -2.99
C ALA A 251 -26.67 -5.76 -4.02
N THR A 252 -27.03 -4.47 -4.08
CA THR A 252 -27.94 -3.94 -5.10
C THR A 252 -27.30 -3.92 -6.47
N ASP A 253 -26.06 -3.45 -6.58
CA ASP A 253 -25.31 -3.41 -7.85
C ASP A 253 -25.07 -4.81 -8.42
N LEU A 254 -24.85 -5.80 -7.55
CA LEU A 254 -24.67 -7.20 -7.93
C LEU A 254 -26.01 -7.97 -8.14
N GLY A 255 -27.13 -7.32 -7.94
CA GLY A 255 -28.47 -7.90 -8.14
C GLY A 255 -28.88 -8.91 -7.06
N PHE A 256 -28.30 -8.89 -5.87
CA PHE A 256 -28.69 -9.75 -4.75
C PHE A 256 -29.95 -9.26 -4.05
N ILE A 257 -30.18 -7.94 -4.03
CA ILE A 257 -31.37 -7.28 -3.50
C ILE A 257 -31.85 -6.21 -4.47
N THR A 258 -33.10 -5.80 -4.32
CA THR A 258 -33.66 -4.70 -5.11
C THR A 258 -33.25 -3.33 -4.55
N ARG A 259 -33.40 -2.27 -5.37
CA ARG A 259 -33.20 -0.88 -4.92
C ARG A 259 -34.11 -0.53 -3.75
N SER A 260 -35.37 -0.94 -3.79
CA SER A 260 -36.33 -0.72 -2.70
C SER A 260 -35.89 -1.38 -1.40
N ASP A 261 -35.44 -2.65 -1.46
CA ASP A 261 -34.89 -3.37 -0.30
C ASP A 261 -33.66 -2.66 0.28
N MET A 262 -32.79 -2.13 -0.58
CA MET A 262 -31.62 -1.36 -0.16
C MET A 262 -32.05 -0.11 0.62
N ILE A 263 -32.99 0.68 0.08
CA ILE A 263 -33.48 1.88 0.73
C ILE A 263 -34.10 1.54 2.09
N ASP A 264 -34.94 0.51 2.15
CA ASP A 264 -35.56 0.05 3.40
C ASP A 264 -34.55 -0.35 4.46
N ARG A 265 -33.50 -1.08 4.07
CA ARG A 265 -32.41 -1.50 4.97
C ARG A 265 -31.60 -0.30 5.47
N VAL A 266 -31.22 0.62 4.59
CA VAL A 266 -30.47 1.82 4.95
C VAL A 266 -31.28 2.72 5.88
N GLU A 267 -32.57 2.93 5.62
CA GLU A 267 -33.45 3.71 6.51
C GLU A 267 -33.57 3.09 7.91
N LYS A 268 -33.57 1.75 8.02
CA LYS A 268 -33.54 1.06 9.31
C LYS A 268 -32.24 1.34 10.07
N VAL A 269 -31.09 1.28 9.38
CA VAL A 269 -29.80 1.66 9.97
C VAL A 269 -29.83 3.08 10.50
N PHE A 270 -30.32 4.05 9.70
CA PHE A 270 -30.38 5.45 10.14
C PHE A 270 -31.30 5.67 11.34
N ARG A 271 -32.40 4.93 11.46
CA ARG A 271 -33.25 4.97 12.68
C ARG A 271 -32.49 4.49 13.92
N SER A 272 -31.61 3.52 13.79
CA SER A 272 -30.76 3.06 14.90
C SER A 272 -29.67 4.09 15.24
N LEU A 273 -29.03 4.68 14.24
CA LEU A 273 -28.03 5.74 14.43
C LEU A 273 -28.59 6.97 15.18
N GLU A 274 -29.85 7.33 14.95
CA GLU A 274 -30.52 8.45 15.67
C GLU A 274 -30.65 8.20 17.17
N ARG A 275 -30.67 6.96 17.61
CA ARG A 275 -30.79 6.56 19.01
C ARG A 275 -29.43 6.40 19.70
N MET A 276 -28.35 6.34 18.93
CA MET A 276 -27.00 6.13 19.44
C MET A 276 -26.40 7.43 19.98
N ARG A 277 -25.80 7.36 21.16
CA ARG A 277 -25.09 8.49 21.76
C ARG A 277 -23.86 8.85 20.91
N ARG A 278 -23.59 10.15 20.77
CA ARG A 278 -22.43 10.69 20.04
C ARG A 278 -21.64 11.68 20.90
N PHE A 279 -20.37 11.92 20.52
CA PHE A 279 -19.50 12.91 21.14
C PHE A 279 -18.89 13.79 20.05
N HIS A 280 -19.17 15.10 20.03
CA HIS A 280 -18.75 16.02 18.97
C HIS A 280 -19.07 15.51 17.54
N GLY A 281 -20.25 14.91 17.37
CA GLY A 281 -20.66 14.30 16.11
C GLY A 281 -20.12 12.88 15.87
N HIS A 282 -19.05 12.48 16.53
CA HIS A 282 -18.46 11.15 16.40
C HIS A 282 -19.27 10.09 17.13
N PHE A 283 -19.27 8.89 16.58
CA PHE A 283 -19.76 7.70 17.26
C PHE A 283 -18.64 7.08 18.11
N PHE A 284 -19.05 6.40 19.20
CA PHE A 284 -18.11 5.68 20.07
C PHE A 284 -17.61 4.41 19.38
N ASN A 285 -16.48 3.92 19.85
CA ASN A 285 -15.83 2.74 19.28
C ASN A 285 -16.73 1.50 19.34
N TRP A 286 -17.43 1.29 20.47
CA TRP A 286 -18.26 0.11 20.66
C TRP A 286 -19.63 0.42 21.25
N TYR A 287 -20.67 -0.23 20.70
CA TYR A 287 -22.03 -0.22 21.21
C TYR A 287 -22.55 -1.63 21.38
N ASP A 288 -23.32 -1.87 22.43
CA ASP A 288 -24.12 -3.06 22.62
C ASP A 288 -25.29 -3.08 21.63
N LEU A 289 -25.53 -4.22 20.98
CA LEU A 289 -26.61 -4.33 19.98
C LEU A 289 -28.00 -4.52 20.59
N GLY A 290 -28.11 -4.88 21.86
CA GLY A 290 -29.39 -5.06 22.54
C GLY A 290 -30.09 -3.74 22.81
N ASP A 291 -29.36 -2.75 23.35
CA ASP A 291 -29.91 -1.48 23.82
C ASP A 291 -29.22 -0.24 23.23
N LEU A 292 -28.19 -0.39 22.39
CA LEU A 292 -27.40 0.66 21.78
C LEU A 292 -26.61 1.52 22.79
N ARG A 293 -26.41 1.02 24.03
CA ARG A 293 -25.53 1.70 25.00
C ARG A 293 -24.07 1.63 24.55
N VAL A 294 -23.33 2.67 24.91
CA VAL A 294 -21.86 2.68 24.74
C VAL A 294 -21.25 1.66 25.67
N LEU A 295 -20.36 0.84 25.15
CA LEU A 295 -19.56 -0.10 25.93
C LEU A 295 -18.35 0.61 26.55
N GLU A 296 -18.09 0.32 27.82
CA GLU A 296 -16.94 0.90 28.52
C GLU A 296 -15.62 0.15 28.19
N PRO A 297 -14.49 0.85 28.13
CA PRO A 297 -14.36 2.29 28.35
C PRO A 297 -14.92 3.11 27.19
N ALA A 298 -15.69 4.18 27.49
CA ALA A 298 -16.24 5.07 26.48
C ALA A 298 -15.10 5.78 25.73
N TYR A 299 -14.94 5.43 24.45
CA TYR A 299 -13.81 5.83 23.60
C TYR A 299 -14.28 6.21 22.21
N VAL A 300 -13.72 7.27 21.63
CA VAL A 300 -13.90 7.66 20.24
C VAL A 300 -12.62 7.31 19.49
N SER A 301 -12.70 6.41 18.52
CA SER A 301 -11.60 6.01 17.66
C SER A 301 -11.52 6.94 16.45
N THR A 302 -10.34 7.44 16.15
CA THR A 302 -10.08 8.28 14.97
C THR A 302 -10.25 7.50 13.68
N VAL A 303 -9.77 6.27 13.64
CA VAL A 303 -9.90 5.38 12.45
C VAL A 303 -11.35 5.05 12.17
N ASP A 304 -12.11 4.65 13.20
CA ASP A 304 -13.54 4.35 13.03
C ASP A 304 -14.33 5.57 12.57
N SER A 305 -14.04 6.74 13.13
CA SER A 305 -14.65 8.00 12.70
C SER A 305 -14.35 8.33 11.24
N GLY A 306 -13.09 8.18 10.83
CA GLY A 306 -12.66 8.43 9.45
C GLY A 306 -13.29 7.44 8.46
N ASN A 307 -13.28 6.15 8.80
CA ASN A 307 -13.89 5.11 7.98
C ASN A 307 -15.39 5.37 7.83
N PHE A 308 -16.08 5.64 8.91
CA PHE A 308 -17.52 5.87 8.87
C PHE A 308 -17.88 7.13 8.07
N ALA A 309 -17.16 8.25 8.28
CA ALA A 309 -17.37 9.47 7.49
C ALA A 309 -17.17 9.22 5.99
N GLY A 310 -16.10 8.51 5.61
CA GLY A 310 -15.83 8.14 4.22
C GLY A 310 -16.91 7.24 3.62
N HIS A 311 -17.37 6.24 4.38
CA HIS A 311 -18.45 5.35 3.95
C HIS A 311 -19.79 6.08 3.77
N LEU A 312 -20.11 7.04 4.62
CA LEU A 312 -21.30 7.89 4.49
C LEU A 312 -21.23 8.77 3.23
N ILE A 313 -20.08 9.33 2.90
CA ILE A 313 -19.88 10.09 1.64
C ILE A 313 -20.01 9.16 0.42
N ALA A 314 -19.47 7.95 0.49
CA ALA A 314 -19.63 6.96 -0.58
C ALA A 314 -21.11 6.55 -0.76
N LEU A 315 -21.84 6.31 0.33
CA LEU A 315 -23.28 6.04 0.30
C LEU A 315 -24.06 7.21 -0.35
N LYS A 316 -23.74 8.45 0.03
CA LYS A 316 -24.34 9.65 -0.58
C LYS A 316 -24.19 9.64 -2.09
N GLN A 317 -22.96 9.36 -2.58
CA GLN A 317 -22.70 9.34 -4.03
C GLN A 317 -23.42 8.18 -4.72
N ALA A 318 -23.45 7.00 -4.11
CA ALA A 318 -24.21 5.86 -4.61
C ALA A 318 -25.72 6.19 -4.76
N CYS A 319 -26.31 6.87 -3.79
CA CYS A 319 -27.69 7.34 -3.89
C CYS A 319 -27.90 8.29 -5.09
N PHE A 320 -26.94 9.21 -5.32
CA PHE A 320 -27.02 10.12 -6.47
C PHE A 320 -26.87 9.39 -7.81
N GLU A 321 -26.00 8.37 -7.88
CA GLU A 321 -25.88 7.54 -9.09
C GLU A 321 -27.17 6.73 -9.35
N MET A 322 -27.75 6.14 -8.32
CA MET A 322 -29.01 5.39 -8.46
C MET A 322 -30.19 6.27 -8.90
N MET A 323 -30.22 7.56 -8.52
CA MET A 323 -31.23 8.50 -8.98
C MET A 323 -31.11 8.87 -10.46
N LYS A 324 -29.95 8.68 -11.09
CA LYS A 324 -29.73 8.92 -12.54
C LYS A 324 -30.27 7.77 -13.40
N ASP A 325 -30.52 6.60 -12.80
CA ASP A 325 -31.05 5.45 -13.50
C ASP A 325 -32.49 5.74 -13.99
N PRO A 326 -32.79 5.62 -15.29
CA PRO A 326 -34.14 5.85 -15.83
C PRO A 326 -35.24 4.96 -15.21
N SER A 327 -34.86 3.83 -14.59
CA SER A 327 -35.81 2.94 -13.88
C SER A 327 -36.11 3.39 -12.46
N CYS A 328 -35.49 4.48 -11.97
CA CYS A 328 -35.75 5.00 -10.63
C CYS A 328 -37.10 5.70 -10.57
N SER A 329 -37.98 5.21 -9.70
CA SER A 329 -39.28 5.87 -9.48
C SER A 329 -39.09 7.21 -8.73
N ASP A 330 -40.02 8.16 -8.94
CA ASP A 330 -40.01 9.44 -8.21
C ASP A 330 -40.06 9.23 -6.68
N ALA A 331 -40.77 8.20 -6.23
CA ALA A 331 -40.85 7.82 -4.83
C ALA A 331 -39.50 7.38 -4.28
N ASP A 332 -38.78 6.49 -5.00
CA ASP A 332 -37.45 6.04 -4.63
C ASP A 332 -36.41 7.17 -4.71
N ALA A 333 -36.50 8.01 -5.74
CA ALA A 333 -35.60 9.16 -5.89
C ALA A 333 -35.71 10.13 -4.70
N LYS A 334 -36.93 10.37 -4.20
CA LYS A 334 -37.18 11.20 -3.02
C LYS A 334 -36.57 10.57 -1.76
N ARG A 335 -36.70 9.25 -1.57
CA ARG A 335 -36.14 8.53 -0.43
C ARG A 335 -34.61 8.48 -0.51
N LEU A 336 -34.05 8.19 -1.68
CA LEU A 336 -32.59 8.21 -1.92
C LEU A 336 -31.97 9.58 -1.62
N ARG A 337 -32.66 10.66 -2.02
CA ARG A 337 -32.24 12.02 -1.68
C ARG A 337 -32.19 12.26 -0.18
N ALA A 338 -33.24 11.86 0.55
CA ALA A 338 -33.31 11.99 2.00
C ALA A 338 -32.18 11.17 2.69
N VAL A 339 -31.92 9.95 2.21
CA VAL A 339 -30.79 9.12 2.69
C VAL A 339 -29.45 9.82 2.43
N ALA A 340 -29.22 10.36 1.23
CA ALA A 340 -28.00 11.06 0.85
C ALA A 340 -27.75 12.31 1.71
N GLU A 341 -28.80 13.09 1.99
CA GLU A 341 -28.73 14.29 2.85
C GLU A 341 -28.39 13.92 4.30
N ARG A 342 -29.03 12.86 4.83
CA ARG A 342 -28.73 12.36 6.19
C ARG A 342 -27.31 11.82 6.31
N ALA A 343 -26.86 11.02 5.33
CA ALA A 343 -25.50 10.51 5.29
C ALA A 343 -24.48 11.66 5.27
N HIS A 344 -24.74 12.68 4.46
CA HIS A 344 -23.90 13.87 4.42
C HIS A 344 -23.87 14.62 5.75
N ALA A 345 -25.04 14.83 6.38
CA ALA A 345 -25.13 15.50 7.68
C ALA A 345 -24.27 14.79 8.74
N TYR A 346 -24.43 13.48 8.89
CA TYR A 346 -23.63 12.69 9.83
C TYR A 346 -22.11 12.80 9.56
N ALA A 347 -21.68 12.76 8.29
CA ALA A 347 -20.26 12.86 7.95
C ALA A 347 -19.69 14.26 8.27
N VAL A 348 -20.48 15.32 8.06
CA VAL A 348 -20.03 16.71 8.30
C VAL A 348 -20.06 17.08 9.79
N GLU A 349 -21.02 16.53 10.54
CA GLU A 349 -21.15 16.79 11.99
C GLU A 349 -19.98 16.25 12.83
N MET A 350 -19.21 15.27 12.35
CA MET A 350 -18.02 14.76 13.04
C MET A 350 -16.92 15.82 13.06
N ASP A 351 -16.60 16.38 14.22
CA ASP A 351 -15.57 17.41 14.40
C ASP A 351 -14.20 16.78 14.69
N PHE A 352 -13.36 16.62 13.67
CA PHE A 352 -12.04 16.02 13.81
C PHE A 352 -11.03 16.88 14.57
N ARG A 353 -11.32 18.16 14.85
CA ARG A 353 -10.44 19.03 15.65
C ARG A 353 -10.23 18.49 17.05
N VAL A 354 -11.23 17.82 17.63
CA VAL A 354 -11.12 17.23 18.97
C VAL A 354 -10.16 16.04 19.04
N LEU A 355 -9.77 15.49 17.88
CA LEU A 355 -8.86 14.36 17.75
C LEU A 355 -7.47 14.78 17.24
N TYR A 356 -7.23 16.09 17.05
CA TYR A 356 -6.02 16.61 16.45
C TYR A 356 -5.04 17.16 17.49
N ASP A 357 -3.78 16.77 17.39
CA ASP A 357 -2.68 17.33 18.19
C ASP A 357 -2.01 18.47 17.42
N ASP A 358 -2.32 19.73 17.78
CA ASP A 358 -1.78 20.92 17.17
C ASP A 358 -0.25 21.04 17.23
N LYS A 359 0.37 20.45 18.25
CA LYS A 359 1.84 20.49 18.42
C LYS A 359 2.54 19.54 17.46
N ARG A 360 1.98 18.34 17.30
CA ARG A 360 2.54 17.31 16.43
C ARG A 360 2.03 17.41 14.99
N LYS A 361 0.95 18.15 14.75
CA LYS A 361 0.28 18.27 13.45
C LYS A 361 -0.21 16.91 12.93
N LEU A 362 -0.72 16.07 13.81
CA LEU A 362 -1.18 14.72 13.54
C LEU A 362 -2.50 14.44 14.26
N LEU A 363 -3.30 13.54 13.71
CA LEU A 363 -4.45 12.98 14.42
C LEU A 363 -3.97 11.98 15.48
N THR A 364 -4.53 12.07 16.68
CA THR A 364 -4.33 11.08 17.76
C THR A 364 -5.05 9.78 17.45
N ILE A 365 -4.74 8.70 18.15
CA ILE A 365 -5.43 7.41 17.98
C ILE A 365 -6.91 7.54 18.36
N GLY A 366 -7.24 8.37 19.33
CA GLY A 366 -8.61 8.63 19.73
C GLY A 366 -8.75 9.49 20.98
N TYR A 367 -9.96 9.48 21.55
CA TYR A 367 -10.34 10.28 22.69
C TYR A 367 -10.99 9.44 23.80
N HIS A 368 -10.47 9.54 25.02
CA HIS A 368 -11.00 8.89 26.21
C HIS A 368 -12.01 9.80 26.93
N ILE A 369 -13.29 9.42 26.94
CA ILE A 369 -14.34 10.24 27.54
C ILE A 369 -14.21 10.27 29.07
N GLY A 370 -13.92 9.13 29.70
CA GLY A 370 -13.84 9.02 31.16
C GLY A 370 -12.77 9.91 31.79
N SER A 371 -11.62 10.09 31.12
CA SER A 371 -10.54 10.99 31.55
C SER A 371 -10.58 12.36 30.88
N ASN A 372 -11.46 12.57 29.91
CA ASN A 372 -11.55 13.80 29.09
C ASN A 372 -10.20 14.18 28.45
N THR A 373 -9.51 13.18 27.87
CA THR A 373 -8.18 13.34 27.29
C THR A 373 -8.08 12.68 25.91
N VAL A 374 -7.31 13.29 25.02
CA VAL A 374 -6.84 12.64 23.80
C VAL A 374 -5.82 11.56 24.13
N ASP A 375 -5.69 10.57 23.26
CA ASP A 375 -4.65 9.56 23.39
C ASP A 375 -3.26 10.20 23.21
N ASN A 376 -2.26 9.68 23.95
CA ASN A 376 -0.88 10.17 23.89
C ASN A 376 -0.16 9.80 22.57
N SER A 377 -0.69 8.83 21.83
CA SER A 377 -0.13 8.36 20.59
C SER A 377 -0.87 8.98 19.40
N CYS A 378 -0.11 9.29 18.35
CA CYS A 378 -0.66 9.79 17.09
C CYS A 378 -0.39 8.78 15.98
N TYR A 379 -1.25 8.80 14.97
CA TYR A 379 -0.98 8.10 13.72
C TYR A 379 0.08 8.85 12.92
N ASP A 380 1.02 8.13 12.32
CA ASP A 380 1.90 8.73 11.32
C ASP A 380 1.16 8.86 9.96
N LEU A 381 1.67 9.72 9.09
CA LEU A 381 1.08 9.95 7.76
C LEU A 381 1.15 8.73 6.82
N LEU A 382 1.95 7.73 7.17
CA LEU A 382 2.09 6.49 6.40
C LEU A 382 1.15 5.40 6.90
N ALA A 383 0.60 5.54 8.11
CA ALA A 383 -0.37 4.60 8.65
C ALA A 383 -1.61 4.55 7.76
N SER A 384 -1.83 3.43 7.11
CA SER A 384 -2.87 3.26 6.10
C SER A 384 -4.29 3.47 6.64
N GLU A 385 -4.52 3.05 7.88
CA GLU A 385 -5.83 3.07 8.52
C GLU A 385 -6.31 4.50 8.82
N SER A 386 -5.41 5.43 9.18
CA SER A 386 -5.78 6.81 9.51
C SER A 386 -5.89 7.75 8.31
N ARG A 387 -5.51 7.32 7.11
CA ARG A 387 -5.51 8.18 5.91
C ARG A 387 -6.89 8.73 5.59
N LEU A 388 -7.93 7.94 5.76
CA LEU A 388 -9.28 8.38 5.48
C LEU A 388 -9.75 9.43 6.49
N ALA A 389 -9.39 9.28 7.77
CA ALA A 389 -9.65 10.29 8.80
C ALA A 389 -8.93 11.61 8.48
N SER A 390 -7.64 11.56 8.15
CA SER A 390 -6.85 12.73 7.75
C SER A 390 -7.44 13.41 6.50
N PHE A 391 -7.82 12.61 5.49
CA PHE A 391 -8.44 13.14 4.28
C PHE A 391 -9.77 13.84 4.59
N MET A 392 -10.63 13.22 5.41
CA MET A 392 -11.92 13.79 5.79
C MET A 392 -11.78 15.08 6.61
N ALA A 393 -10.82 15.10 7.56
CA ALA A 393 -10.55 16.26 8.37
C ALA A 393 -10.08 17.47 7.54
N VAL A 394 -9.17 17.23 6.60
CA VAL A 394 -8.68 18.27 5.65
C VAL A 394 -9.79 18.69 4.67
N ALA A 395 -10.53 17.75 4.09
CA ALA A 395 -11.58 18.06 3.12
C ALA A 395 -12.75 18.86 3.72
N LYS A 396 -12.91 18.83 5.04
CA LYS A 396 -13.91 19.58 5.80
C LYS A 396 -13.39 20.88 6.38
N ASP A 397 -12.12 21.22 6.18
CA ASP A 397 -11.43 22.35 6.84
C ASP A 397 -11.42 22.27 8.38
N ASP A 398 -11.52 21.06 8.95
CA ASP A 398 -11.38 20.84 10.39
C ASP A 398 -9.91 21.01 10.83
N VAL A 399 -8.96 20.62 9.97
CA VAL A 399 -7.50 20.78 10.18
C VAL A 399 -6.85 21.32 8.91
N SER A 400 -5.73 22.05 9.10
CA SER A 400 -4.98 22.64 7.96
C SER A 400 -4.22 21.55 7.18
N VAL A 401 -3.90 21.87 5.92
CA VAL A 401 -3.07 21.01 5.05
C VAL A 401 -1.60 21.06 5.44
N ASP A 402 -1.16 22.13 6.18
CA ASP A 402 0.22 22.43 6.54
C ASP A 402 0.67 21.74 7.84
#